data_9b94ea0077b3f84921f05dcb34e0bca8
#
_entry.id   9b94ea0077b3f84921f05dcb34e0bca8
#
_cell.length_a   1.000
_cell.length_b   1.000
_cell.length_c   1.000
_cell.angle_alpha   90.00
_cell.angle_beta   90.00
_cell.angle_gamma   90.00
#
_symmetry.space_group_name_H-M   'P 1'
#
loop_
_entity.id
_entity.type
_entity.pdbx_description
1 polymer ?
#
loop_
_entity_poly.entity_id
_entity_poly.type
_entity_poly.pdbx_seq_one_letter_code
_entity_poly.pdbx_strand_id
1 'polypeptide(L)'
;MLLNSSKKIVIKLGSSTIVDKKGVFKNKWVSSLIKDIKKLKKSRDITIVSSGAIALGQNYLKIKKKKLKIEMSQAIASVGQIHLIDQFQKLFEKQNINIGQILITPDDTEQRRRALNVRRTFENLFKIGAIPIVNENDTTATSEIKYGDNDRLAARVAQIIGADTLIIFSDVDGLFQDSKTKKNLIKEVRSLNKNILSLADKNGSVYGSGGMSTKFEAAKICMNSGCHMYIANGQHLNPLSRIIKNSYIFLF
;
A
#
# COMPACT_ATOMS: atom_id res chain seq x y z
N MET A 1 -14.61 16.92 1.80
CA MET A 1 -14.01 15.59 1.73
C MET A 1 -12.74 15.61 2.56
N LEU A 2 -12.57 14.73 3.53
CA LEU A 2 -11.42 14.68 4.46
C LEU A 2 -10.07 14.62 3.75
N LEU A 3 -10.00 13.96 2.57
CA LEU A 3 -8.78 13.93 1.77
C LEU A 3 -8.28 15.32 1.34
N ASN A 4 -9.17 16.30 1.18
CA ASN A 4 -8.76 17.67 0.79
C ASN A 4 -8.05 18.43 1.91
N SER A 5 -8.31 18.09 3.17
CA SER A 5 -7.67 18.69 4.35
C SER A 5 -6.42 17.93 4.80
N SER A 6 -6.19 16.71 4.29
CA SER A 6 -5.05 15.88 4.68
C SER A 6 -3.73 16.48 4.26
N LYS A 7 -2.80 16.61 5.19
CA LYS A 7 -1.43 17.11 4.97
C LYS A 7 -0.44 15.96 4.73
N LYS A 8 -0.58 14.84 5.43
CA LYS A 8 0.25 13.65 5.29
C LYS A 8 -0.57 12.48 4.80
N ILE A 9 -0.20 11.93 3.64
CA ILE A 9 -0.94 10.88 2.95
C ILE A 9 -0.04 9.68 2.69
N VAL A 10 -0.48 8.50 3.11
CA VAL A 10 0.13 7.22 2.73
C VAL A 10 -0.71 6.58 1.64
N ILE A 11 -0.07 6.10 0.58
CA ILE A 11 -0.71 5.44 -0.56
C ILE A 11 -0.15 4.02 -0.65
N LYS A 12 -0.99 3.02 -0.41
CA LYS A 12 -0.61 1.61 -0.57
C LYS A 12 -0.98 1.09 -1.95
N LEU A 13 -0.01 0.47 -2.60
CA LEU A 13 -0.12 -0.14 -3.92
C LEU A 13 0.05 -1.66 -3.82
N GLY A 14 -1.02 -2.41 -4.07
CA GLY A 14 -0.95 -3.87 -4.12
C GLY A 14 -0.18 -4.39 -5.34
N SER A 15 0.34 -5.61 -5.26
CA SER A 15 1.07 -6.23 -6.38
C SER A 15 0.24 -6.26 -7.66
N SER A 16 -1.04 -6.64 -7.57
CA SER A 16 -1.96 -6.67 -8.73
C SER A 16 -2.26 -5.29 -9.31
N THR A 17 -2.06 -4.22 -8.53
CA THR A 17 -2.26 -2.85 -8.98
C THR A 17 -1.12 -2.37 -9.89
N ILE A 18 0.13 -2.73 -9.55
CA ILE A 18 1.33 -2.22 -10.23
C ILE A 18 2.04 -3.23 -11.12
N VAL A 19 1.71 -4.53 -11.00
CA VAL A 19 2.27 -5.61 -11.82
C VAL A 19 1.12 -6.35 -12.48
N ASP A 20 1.26 -6.69 -13.76
CA ASP A 20 0.25 -7.46 -14.50
C ASP A 20 0.38 -8.99 -14.23
N LYS A 21 -0.53 -9.76 -14.82
CA LYS A 21 -0.53 -11.24 -14.69
C LYS A 21 0.72 -11.91 -15.24
N LYS A 22 1.46 -11.23 -16.12
CA LYS A 22 2.73 -11.72 -16.71
C LYS A 22 3.95 -11.32 -15.87
N GLY A 23 3.77 -10.57 -14.79
CA GLY A 23 4.86 -10.07 -13.95
C GLY A 23 5.52 -8.79 -14.50
N VAL A 24 4.86 -8.08 -15.43
CA VAL A 24 5.37 -6.85 -16.02
C VAL A 24 4.83 -5.64 -15.24
N PHE A 25 5.70 -4.65 -15.00
CA PHE A 25 5.32 -3.42 -14.31
C PHE A 25 4.38 -2.57 -15.15
N LYS A 26 3.27 -2.10 -14.57
CA LYS A 26 2.22 -1.33 -15.25
C LYS A 26 2.59 0.15 -15.39
N ASN A 27 3.60 0.44 -16.21
CA ASN A 27 4.13 1.79 -16.40
C ASN A 27 3.07 2.87 -16.65
N LYS A 28 2.09 2.59 -17.53
CA LYS A 28 1.03 3.54 -17.87
C LYS A 28 0.18 3.92 -16.67
N TRP A 29 -0.16 2.94 -15.84
CA TRP A 29 -0.96 3.16 -14.65
C TRP A 29 -0.18 3.94 -13.59
N VAL A 30 1.05 3.51 -13.29
CA VAL A 30 1.91 4.18 -12.29
C VAL A 30 2.24 5.61 -12.73
N SER A 31 2.51 5.85 -14.02
CA SER A 31 2.69 7.21 -14.55
C SER A 31 1.46 8.09 -14.32
N SER A 32 0.25 7.53 -14.46
CA SER A 32 -0.98 8.30 -14.21
C SER A 32 -1.16 8.66 -12.73
N LEU A 33 -0.80 7.73 -11.82
CA LEU A 33 -0.78 7.98 -10.39
C LEU A 33 0.25 9.07 -10.03
N ILE A 34 1.46 9.01 -10.59
CA ILE A 34 2.53 9.99 -10.32
C ILE A 34 2.12 11.39 -10.78
N LYS A 35 1.40 11.52 -11.90
CA LYS A 35 0.82 12.81 -12.33
C LYS A 35 -0.19 13.36 -11.32
N ASP A 36 -1.01 12.50 -10.72
CA ASP A 36 -1.93 12.90 -9.65
C ASP A 36 -1.16 13.29 -8.38
N ILE A 37 -0.14 12.52 -8.00
CA ILE A 37 0.75 12.81 -6.87
C ILE A 37 1.43 14.17 -7.04
N LYS A 38 1.94 14.49 -8.23
CA LYS A 38 2.59 15.79 -8.53
C LYS A 38 1.69 16.97 -8.20
N LYS A 39 0.39 16.85 -8.50
CA LYS A 39 -0.59 17.91 -8.18
C LYS A 39 -0.79 18.07 -6.67
N LEU A 40 -0.83 16.96 -5.93
CA LEU A 40 -1.05 16.94 -4.49
C LEU A 40 0.18 17.32 -3.68
N LYS A 41 1.38 16.95 -4.14
CA LYS A 41 2.65 17.14 -3.42
C LYS A 41 3.00 18.60 -3.12
N LYS A 42 2.44 19.57 -3.85
CA LYS A 42 2.72 21.00 -3.64
C LYS A 42 2.49 21.48 -2.20
N SER A 43 1.59 20.84 -1.46
CA SER A 43 1.21 21.22 -0.09
C SER A 43 1.08 20.03 0.86
N ARG A 44 1.58 18.84 0.48
CA ARG A 44 1.37 17.59 1.22
C ARG A 44 2.60 16.70 1.21
N ASP A 45 2.83 16.03 2.33
CA ASP A 45 3.79 14.95 2.46
C ASP A 45 3.15 13.65 1.98
N ILE A 46 3.74 13.02 0.97
CA ILE A 46 3.20 11.80 0.37
C ILE A 46 4.21 10.67 0.55
N THR A 47 3.73 9.53 0.98
CA THR A 47 4.49 8.27 1.09
C THR A 47 3.81 7.20 0.26
N ILE A 48 4.58 6.38 -0.44
CA ILE A 48 4.06 5.21 -1.15
C ILE A 48 4.52 3.96 -0.42
N VAL A 49 3.59 3.05 -0.12
CA VAL A 49 3.89 1.68 0.34
C VAL A 49 3.58 0.74 -0.80
N SER A 50 4.61 0.09 -1.31
CA SER A 50 4.53 -0.73 -2.52
C SER A 50 4.67 -2.21 -2.20
N SER A 51 4.13 -3.05 -3.06
CA SER A 51 4.37 -4.48 -3.14
C SER A 51 4.93 -4.82 -4.52
N GLY A 52 5.07 -6.12 -4.83
CA GLY A 52 5.35 -6.58 -6.20
C GLY A 52 6.80 -6.94 -6.49
N ALA A 53 7.71 -6.82 -5.53
CA ALA A 53 9.12 -7.21 -5.69
C ALA A 53 9.24 -8.68 -6.13
N ILE A 54 8.57 -9.62 -5.44
CA ILE A 54 8.61 -11.05 -5.81
C ILE A 54 8.10 -11.27 -7.24
N ALA A 55 6.99 -10.63 -7.63
CA ALA A 55 6.41 -10.81 -8.96
C ALA A 55 7.34 -10.30 -10.07
N LEU A 56 7.99 -9.16 -9.87
CA LEU A 56 8.97 -8.61 -10.79
C LEU A 56 10.24 -9.47 -10.84
N GLY A 57 10.73 -9.95 -9.69
CA GLY A 57 11.88 -10.83 -9.61
C GLY A 57 11.65 -12.17 -10.32
N GLN A 58 10.48 -12.78 -10.12
CA GLN A 58 10.09 -14.00 -10.83
C GLN A 58 10.10 -13.81 -12.36
N ASN A 59 9.53 -12.70 -12.84
CA ASN A 59 9.49 -12.39 -14.26
C ASN A 59 10.90 -12.17 -14.82
N TYR A 60 11.72 -11.37 -14.14
CA TYR A 60 13.09 -11.06 -14.55
C TYR A 60 13.96 -12.33 -14.62
N LEU A 61 13.89 -13.17 -13.60
CA LEU A 61 14.63 -14.43 -13.50
C LEU A 61 14.01 -15.58 -14.34
N LYS A 62 12.87 -15.32 -14.99
CA LYS A 62 12.09 -16.33 -15.76
C LYS A 62 11.70 -17.55 -14.92
N ILE A 63 11.52 -17.37 -13.63
CA ILE A 63 11.10 -18.43 -12.71
C ILE A 63 9.59 -18.63 -12.81
N LYS A 64 9.16 -19.87 -13.09
CA LYS A 64 7.73 -20.21 -13.16
C LYS A 64 7.06 -20.01 -11.80
N LYS A 65 5.82 -19.50 -11.80
CA LYS A 65 4.99 -19.36 -10.60
C LYS A 65 4.68 -20.74 -10.02
N LYS A 66 5.47 -21.17 -9.03
CA LYS A 66 5.23 -22.35 -8.19
C LYS A 66 5.16 -21.88 -6.74
N LYS A 67 4.62 -22.72 -5.85
CA LYS A 67 4.72 -22.49 -4.42
C LYS A 67 6.21 -22.55 -4.04
N LEU A 68 6.79 -21.40 -3.76
CA LEU A 68 8.21 -21.25 -3.42
C LEU A 68 8.42 -21.44 -1.93
N LYS A 69 9.54 -22.01 -1.54
CA LYS A 69 10.01 -21.97 -0.16
C LYS A 69 10.35 -20.50 0.21
N ILE A 70 10.35 -20.20 1.50
CA ILE A 70 10.54 -18.83 1.96
C ILE A 70 11.88 -18.26 1.52
N GLU A 71 12.96 -19.03 1.63
CA GLU A 71 14.32 -18.59 1.29
C GLU A 71 14.43 -18.24 -0.20
N MET A 72 13.76 -19.02 -1.06
CA MET A 72 13.71 -18.75 -2.49
C MET A 72 12.87 -17.50 -2.78
N SER A 73 11.77 -17.29 -2.06
CA SER A 73 10.96 -16.07 -2.19
C SER A 73 11.74 -14.83 -1.78
N GLN A 74 12.54 -14.92 -0.70
CA GLN A 74 13.42 -13.85 -0.23
C GLN A 74 14.50 -13.51 -1.26
N ALA A 75 15.17 -14.53 -1.83
CA ALA A 75 16.18 -14.34 -2.87
C ALA A 75 15.57 -13.69 -4.13
N ILE A 76 14.37 -14.13 -4.56
CA ILE A 76 13.67 -13.54 -5.68
C ILE A 76 13.22 -12.10 -5.38
N ALA A 77 12.74 -11.84 -4.16
CA ALA A 77 12.36 -10.51 -3.72
C ALA A 77 13.54 -9.54 -3.76
N SER A 78 14.74 -9.96 -3.35
CA SER A 78 15.93 -9.10 -3.38
C SER A 78 16.28 -8.64 -4.79
N VAL A 79 16.21 -9.54 -5.79
CA VAL A 79 16.39 -9.19 -7.21
C VAL A 79 15.27 -8.28 -7.69
N GLY A 80 14.02 -8.65 -7.38
CA GLY A 80 12.85 -7.90 -7.83
C GLY A 80 12.75 -6.51 -7.20
N GLN A 81 13.27 -6.32 -5.99
CA GLN A 81 13.28 -5.03 -5.32
C GLN A 81 14.13 -3.99 -6.07
N ILE A 82 15.25 -4.40 -6.65
CA ILE A 82 16.08 -3.53 -7.50
C ILE A 82 15.27 -3.07 -8.71
N HIS A 83 14.59 -3.99 -9.39
CA HIS A 83 13.77 -3.65 -10.55
C HIS A 83 12.56 -2.79 -10.18
N LEU A 84 11.93 -3.05 -9.03
CA LEU A 84 10.80 -2.27 -8.55
C LEU A 84 11.19 -0.80 -8.33
N ILE A 85 12.29 -0.55 -7.61
CA ILE A 85 12.70 0.81 -7.30
C ILE A 85 13.22 1.55 -8.55
N ASP A 86 13.93 0.86 -9.46
CA ASP A 86 14.36 1.42 -10.75
C ASP A 86 13.17 1.90 -11.59
N GLN A 87 12.08 1.10 -11.68
CA GLN A 87 10.88 1.52 -12.40
C GLN A 87 10.24 2.75 -11.76
N PHE A 88 10.12 2.80 -10.43
CA PHE A 88 9.62 4.00 -9.75
C PHE A 88 10.53 5.20 -10.01
N GLN A 89 11.84 5.05 -9.85
CA GLN A 89 12.81 6.13 -10.06
C GLN A 89 12.66 6.74 -11.44
N LYS A 90 12.71 5.94 -12.50
CA LYS A 90 12.56 6.38 -13.90
C LYS A 90 11.27 7.16 -14.15
N LEU A 91 10.16 6.76 -13.50
CA LEU A 91 8.87 7.42 -13.70
C LEU A 91 8.74 8.72 -12.89
N PHE A 92 9.30 8.78 -11.67
CA PHE A 92 9.31 9.98 -10.84
C PHE A 92 10.26 11.04 -11.38
N GLU A 93 11.44 10.65 -11.88
CA GLU A 93 12.40 11.55 -12.54
C GLU A 93 11.79 12.30 -13.72
N LYS A 94 10.94 11.64 -14.54
CA LYS A 94 10.18 12.29 -15.63
C LYS A 94 9.25 13.41 -15.15
N GLN A 95 8.96 13.46 -13.86
CA GLN A 95 8.14 14.51 -13.22
C GLN A 95 8.97 15.48 -12.38
N ASN A 96 10.31 15.36 -12.38
CA ASN A 96 11.25 16.09 -11.54
C ASN A 96 10.94 15.92 -10.04
N ILE A 97 10.70 14.67 -9.61
CA ILE A 97 10.43 14.33 -8.23
C ILE A 97 11.47 13.29 -7.77
N ASN A 98 12.19 13.61 -6.70
CA ASN A 98 13.09 12.66 -6.05
C ASN A 98 12.32 11.65 -5.21
N ILE A 99 12.84 10.42 -5.13
CA ILE A 99 12.33 9.38 -4.24
C ILE A 99 13.42 8.89 -3.31
N GLY A 100 13.01 8.33 -2.15
CA GLY A 100 13.91 7.63 -1.23
C GLY A 100 13.35 6.27 -0.88
N GLN A 101 14.15 5.21 -0.97
CA GLN A 101 13.73 3.87 -0.58
C GLN A 101 13.83 3.66 0.92
N ILE A 102 12.80 3.06 1.52
CA ILE A 102 12.80 2.60 2.93
C ILE A 102 12.33 1.14 2.95
N LEU A 103 13.18 0.25 3.46
CA LEU A 103 12.81 -1.15 3.70
C LEU A 103 12.61 -1.36 5.19
N ILE A 104 11.44 -1.89 5.57
CA ILE A 104 10.99 -2.01 6.96
C ILE A 104 10.58 -3.45 7.27
N THR A 105 10.93 -3.93 8.45
CA THR A 105 10.40 -5.16 9.03
C THR A 105 9.33 -4.84 10.08
N PRO A 106 8.50 -5.82 10.52
CA PRO A 106 7.60 -5.65 11.65
C PRO A 106 8.28 -5.09 12.90
N ASP A 107 9.46 -5.64 13.25
CA ASP A 107 10.25 -5.19 14.40
C ASP A 107 10.59 -3.68 14.36
N ASP A 108 10.85 -3.15 13.16
CA ASP A 108 11.18 -1.72 12.99
C ASP A 108 9.99 -0.81 13.30
N THR A 109 8.77 -1.36 13.29
CA THR A 109 7.54 -0.62 13.62
C THR A 109 7.06 -0.86 15.05
N GLU A 110 7.45 -1.96 15.68
CA GLU A 110 6.99 -2.35 17.02
C GLU A 110 7.97 -1.92 18.12
N GLN A 111 9.27 -1.95 17.84
CA GLN A 111 10.28 -1.49 18.79
C GLN A 111 10.38 0.04 18.78
N ARG A 112 10.06 0.67 19.91
CA ARG A 112 10.01 2.14 20.05
C ARG A 112 11.24 2.87 19.51
N ARG A 113 12.44 2.38 19.80
CA ARG A 113 13.69 3.02 19.33
C ARG A 113 13.82 2.97 17.81
N ARG A 114 13.51 1.83 17.21
CA ARG A 114 13.55 1.64 15.76
C ARG A 114 12.47 2.49 15.07
N ALA A 115 11.25 2.48 15.59
CA ALA A 115 10.15 3.29 15.06
C ALA A 115 10.46 4.79 15.08
N LEU A 116 11.14 5.29 16.12
CA LEU A 116 11.59 6.69 16.17
C LEU A 116 12.66 6.99 15.10
N ASN A 117 13.60 6.09 14.85
CA ASN A 117 14.58 6.26 13.79
C ASN A 117 13.93 6.27 12.41
N VAL A 118 13.01 5.33 12.17
CA VAL A 118 12.20 5.27 10.95
C VAL A 118 11.47 6.61 10.76
N ARG A 119 10.75 7.10 11.77
CA ARG A 119 10.05 8.39 11.72
C ARG A 119 10.96 9.55 11.34
N ARG A 120 12.13 9.66 11.96
CA ARG A 120 13.13 10.72 11.66
C ARG A 120 13.61 10.66 10.21
N THR A 121 13.78 9.45 9.66
CA THR A 121 14.14 9.26 8.25
C THR A 121 13.04 9.81 7.32
N PHE A 122 11.77 9.51 7.60
CA PHE A 122 10.65 10.09 6.84
C PHE A 122 10.63 11.62 6.93
N GLU A 123 10.76 12.18 8.14
CA GLU A 123 10.77 13.64 8.35
C GLU A 123 11.89 14.32 7.54
N ASN A 124 13.07 13.71 7.47
CA ASN A 124 14.18 14.24 6.67
C ASN A 124 13.95 14.10 5.16
N LEU A 125 13.37 12.98 4.70
CA LEU A 125 12.99 12.83 3.29
C LEU A 125 11.96 13.90 2.87
N PHE A 126 10.97 14.18 3.72
CA PHE A 126 10.01 15.25 3.45
C PHE A 126 10.69 16.63 3.38
N LYS A 127 11.60 16.94 4.31
CA LYS A 127 12.36 18.21 4.30
C LYS A 127 13.17 18.42 3.03
N ILE A 128 13.80 17.37 2.48
CA ILE A 128 14.54 17.46 1.22
C ILE A 128 13.65 17.32 -0.01
N GLY A 129 12.33 17.22 0.17
CA GLY A 129 11.34 17.15 -0.90
C GLY A 129 11.27 15.80 -1.63
N ALA A 130 11.87 14.74 -1.08
CA ALA A 130 11.77 13.40 -1.66
C ALA A 130 10.50 12.66 -1.21
N ILE A 131 9.96 11.79 -2.07
CA ILE A 131 8.84 10.90 -1.74
C ILE A 131 9.39 9.56 -1.24
N PRO A 132 9.09 9.14 0.00
CA PRO A 132 9.44 7.82 0.49
C PRO A 132 8.69 6.72 -0.28
N ILE A 133 9.44 5.73 -0.80
CA ILE A 133 8.90 4.48 -1.36
C ILE A 133 9.25 3.36 -0.38
N VAL A 134 8.24 2.86 0.29
CA VAL A 134 8.37 1.86 1.36
C VAL A 134 8.01 0.48 0.84
N ASN A 135 8.75 -0.52 1.23
CA ASN A 135 8.38 -1.94 1.09
C ASN A 135 8.81 -2.72 2.33
N GLU A 136 8.28 -3.92 2.49
CA GLU A 136 8.80 -4.86 3.48
C GLU A 136 10.24 -5.25 3.12
N ASN A 137 11.10 -5.40 4.12
CA ASN A 137 12.42 -5.99 3.94
C ASN A 137 12.29 -7.52 3.87
N ASP A 138 11.86 -8.01 2.72
CA ASP A 138 11.65 -9.43 2.47
C ASP A 138 12.89 -10.29 2.75
N THR A 139 14.10 -9.72 2.68
CA THR A 139 15.36 -10.47 2.85
C THR A 139 15.61 -10.88 4.29
N THR A 140 15.08 -10.15 5.26
CA THR A 140 15.29 -10.37 6.69
C THR A 140 14.00 -10.75 7.44
N ALA A 141 12.84 -10.57 6.81
CA ALA A 141 11.56 -10.94 7.39
C ALA A 141 11.38 -12.46 7.39
N THR A 142 11.13 -13.05 8.57
CA THR A 142 10.83 -14.49 8.70
C THR A 142 9.34 -14.76 8.49
N SER A 143 8.97 -16.02 8.23
CA SER A 143 7.56 -16.43 8.05
C SER A 143 6.68 -16.10 9.26
N GLU A 144 7.26 -16.08 10.45
CA GLU A 144 6.58 -15.82 11.73
C GLU A 144 6.36 -14.32 11.98
N ILE A 145 7.24 -13.49 11.40
CA ILE A 145 7.31 -12.03 11.65
C ILE A 145 6.86 -11.23 10.43
N LYS A 146 6.58 -11.89 9.31
CA LYS A 146 6.20 -11.21 8.06
C LYS A 146 4.83 -10.54 8.18
N TYR A 147 4.71 -9.31 7.66
CA TYR A 147 3.40 -8.66 7.57
C TYR A 147 2.39 -9.46 6.73
N GLY A 148 2.89 -10.30 5.80
CA GLY A 148 2.06 -11.11 4.91
C GLY A 148 1.31 -10.30 3.87
N ASP A 149 0.94 -9.08 4.19
CA ASP A 149 0.35 -8.10 3.28
C ASP A 149 0.78 -6.67 3.68
N ASN A 150 1.13 -5.88 2.69
CA ASN A 150 1.53 -4.50 2.87
C ASN A 150 0.38 -3.56 3.31
N ASP A 151 -0.85 -4.04 3.49
CA ASP A 151 -1.94 -3.25 4.09
C ASP A 151 -1.61 -2.92 5.56
N ARG A 152 -1.17 -3.93 6.35
CA ARG A 152 -0.73 -3.73 7.74
C ARG A 152 0.52 -2.85 7.80
N LEU A 153 1.51 -3.11 6.93
CA LEU A 153 2.72 -2.28 6.83
C LEU A 153 2.34 -0.81 6.56
N ALA A 154 1.43 -0.56 5.61
CA ALA A 154 0.99 0.79 5.28
C ALA A 154 0.30 1.49 6.46
N ALA A 155 -0.53 0.76 7.21
CA ALA A 155 -1.17 1.30 8.40
C ALA A 155 -0.16 1.59 9.52
N ARG A 156 0.86 0.74 9.73
CA ARG A 156 1.95 1.00 10.67
C ARG A 156 2.80 2.20 10.26
N VAL A 157 3.12 2.32 8.97
CA VAL A 157 3.80 3.51 8.43
C VAL A 157 2.97 4.77 8.69
N ALA A 158 1.66 4.73 8.38
CA ALA A 158 0.75 5.85 8.63
C ALA A 158 0.76 6.25 10.11
N GLN A 159 0.70 5.28 11.03
CA GLN A 159 0.78 5.50 12.48
C GLN A 159 2.11 6.15 12.88
N ILE A 160 3.26 5.63 12.40
CA ILE A 160 4.61 6.12 12.77
C ILE A 160 4.82 7.56 12.33
N ILE A 161 4.40 7.92 11.11
CA ILE A 161 4.60 9.27 10.57
C ILE A 161 3.49 10.25 10.99
N GLY A 162 2.44 9.78 11.68
CA GLY A 162 1.26 10.58 12.01
C GLY A 162 0.54 11.05 10.76
N ALA A 163 0.21 10.13 9.86
CA ALA A 163 -0.51 10.44 8.64
C ALA A 163 -1.99 10.72 8.92
N ASP A 164 -2.55 11.69 8.21
CA ASP A 164 -3.98 12.02 8.28
C ASP A 164 -4.82 10.98 7.51
N THR A 165 -4.22 10.42 6.44
CA THR A 165 -4.94 9.55 5.51
C THR A 165 -4.07 8.41 5.00
N LEU A 166 -4.61 7.19 4.99
CA LEU A 166 -4.13 6.03 4.27
C LEU A 166 -5.09 5.71 3.11
N ILE A 167 -4.57 5.58 1.90
CA ILE A 167 -5.33 5.15 0.72
C ILE A 167 -4.79 3.78 0.30
N ILE A 168 -5.65 2.75 0.30
CA ILE A 168 -5.31 1.42 -0.18
C ILE A 168 -5.93 1.24 -1.57
N PHE A 169 -5.07 1.19 -2.60
CA PHE A 169 -5.51 0.75 -3.92
C PHE A 169 -5.50 -0.77 -4.00
N SER A 170 -6.66 -1.31 -4.33
CA SER A 170 -6.94 -2.74 -4.41
C SER A 170 -7.68 -3.07 -5.71
N ASP A 171 -7.96 -4.34 -5.92
CA ASP A 171 -8.80 -4.85 -7.02
C ASP A 171 -10.30 -4.87 -6.68
N VAL A 172 -10.67 -4.42 -5.47
CA VAL A 172 -12.06 -4.31 -5.01
C VAL A 172 -12.50 -2.86 -4.88
N ASP A 173 -13.80 -2.60 -5.08
CA ASP A 173 -14.39 -1.27 -4.98
C ASP A 173 -14.63 -0.83 -3.53
N GLY A 174 -14.57 -1.75 -2.57
CA GLY A 174 -14.82 -1.52 -1.16
C GLY A 174 -15.42 -2.73 -0.46
N LEU A 175 -16.12 -2.51 0.66
CA LEU A 175 -16.84 -3.54 1.41
C LEU A 175 -18.28 -3.60 0.97
N PHE A 176 -18.77 -4.79 0.64
CA PHE A 176 -20.17 -5.04 0.30
C PHE A 176 -20.87 -5.80 1.44
N GLN A 177 -22.16 -5.50 1.68
CA GLN A 177 -22.97 -6.29 2.60
C GLN A 177 -23.13 -7.73 2.10
N ASP A 178 -23.27 -7.90 0.78
CA ASP A 178 -23.24 -9.19 0.11
C ASP A 178 -22.12 -9.21 -0.94
N SER A 179 -21.04 -9.91 -0.62
CA SER A 179 -19.87 -10.01 -1.49
C SER A 179 -20.10 -10.84 -2.74
N LYS A 180 -21.02 -11.83 -2.68
CA LYS A 180 -21.29 -12.72 -3.82
C LYS A 180 -22.03 -11.97 -4.93
N THR A 181 -22.98 -11.14 -4.56
CA THR A 181 -23.77 -10.36 -5.52
C THR A 181 -23.24 -8.96 -5.77
N LYS A 182 -22.23 -8.52 -5.00
CA LYS A 182 -21.70 -7.14 -4.98
C LYS A 182 -22.78 -6.08 -4.79
N LYS A 183 -23.80 -6.42 -4.00
CA LYS A 183 -24.89 -5.48 -3.67
C LYS A 183 -24.59 -4.74 -2.38
N ASN A 184 -25.13 -3.52 -2.27
CA ASN A 184 -25.06 -2.66 -1.10
C ASN A 184 -23.63 -2.38 -0.66
N LEU A 185 -22.90 -1.59 -1.46
CA LEU A 185 -21.58 -1.06 -1.09
C LEU A 185 -21.70 -0.22 0.19
N ILE A 186 -20.97 -0.59 1.22
CA ILE A 186 -20.87 0.19 2.45
C ILE A 186 -19.93 1.36 2.17
N LYS A 187 -20.43 2.59 2.34
CA LYS A 187 -19.66 3.80 2.02
C LYS A 187 -18.75 4.24 3.17
N GLU A 188 -19.16 3.99 4.42
CA GLU A 188 -18.44 4.44 5.62
C GLU A 188 -18.60 3.43 6.75
N VAL A 189 -17.51 3.15 7.45
CA VAL A 189 -17.46 2.37 8.69
C VAL A 189 -16.87 3.22 9.80
N ARG A 190 -17.69 3.58 10.78
CA ARG A 190 -17.26 4.38 11.95
C ARG A 190 -16.77 3.55 13.11
N SER A 191 -17.07 2.27 13.14
CA SER A 191 -16.61 1.36 14.19
C SER A 191 -16.54 -0.09 13.67
N LEU A 192 -15.53 -0.83 14.10
CA LEU A 192 -15.33 -2.24 13.78
C LEU A 192 -16.12 -3.12 14.76
N ASN A 193 -17.45 -3.14 14.62
CA ASN A 193 -18.32 -4.01 15.41
C ASN A 193 -18.37 -5.46 14.84
N LYS A 194 -18.98 -6.39 15.59
CA LYS A 194 -19.07 -7.80 15.21
C LYS A 194 -19.74 -8.01 13.84
N ASN A 195 -20.73 -7.20 13.49
CA ASN A 195 -21.44 -7.30 12.21
C ASN A 195 -20.52 -6.93 11.04
N ILE A 196 -19.75 -5.86 11.17
CA ILE A 196 -18.77 -5.45 10.16
C ILE A 196 -17.66 -6.51 10.03
N LEU A 197 -17.13 -7.00 11.15
CA LEU A 197 -16.07 -8.02 11.14
C LEU A 197 -16.53 -9.33 10.50
N SER A 198 -17.78 -9.76 10.72
CA SER A 198 -18.33 -10.97 10.09
C SER A 198 -18.43 -10.87 8.57
N LEU A 199 -18.47 -9.66 8.00
CA LEU A 199 -18.42 -9.47 6.55
C LEU A 199 -17.04 -9.79 5.97
N ALA A 200 -15.97 -9.70 6.75
CA ALA A 200 -14.61 -10.09 6.33
C ALA A 200 -14.52 -11.60 6.11
N ASP A 201 -15.07 -12.39 7.03
CA ASP A 201 -15.02 -13.85 6.97
C ASP A 201 -15.84 -14.40 5.79
N LYS A 202 -16.98 -13.78 5.48
CA LYS A 202 -17.82 -14.12 4.32
C LYS A 202 -17.19 -13.74 2.98
N ASN A 203 -16.28 -12.77 2.99
CA ASN A 203 -15.56 -12.27 1.81
C ASN A 203 -14.18 -12.93 1.66
N GLY A 204 -13.86 -13.94 2.48
CA GLY A 204 -12.58 -14.61 2.50
C GLY A 204 -12.25 -15.29 1.17
N SER A 205 -11.23 -14.81 0.50
CA SER A 205 -10.50 -15.61 -0.48
C SER A 205 -9.67 -16.64 0.30
N VAL A 206 -9.97 -17.89 0.12
CA VAL A 206 -9.28 -19.04 0.74
C VAL A 206 -7.79 -19.11 0.35
N TYR A 207 -7.34 -18.31 -0.61
CA TYR A 207 -5.97 -18.30 -1.12
C TYR A 207 -5.56 -16.87 -1.52
N GLY A 208 -4.76 -16.20 -0.68
CA GLY A 208 -4.07 -14.97 -1.06
C GLY A 208 -3.66 -14.12 0.15
N SER A 209 -2.39 -13.76 0.24
CA SER A 209 -1.90 -12.69 1.10
C SER A 209 -2.59 -11.40 0.64
N GLY A 210 -3.54 -10.84 1.43
CA GLY A 210 -4.16 -9.56 1.12
C GLY A 210 -5.69 -9.56 0.98
N GLY A 211 -6.38 -10.40 1.72
CA GLY A 211 -7.85 -10.43 1.76
C GLY A 211 -8.47 -9.24 2.50
N MET A 212 -9.80 -9.27 2.66
CA MET A 212 -10.52 -8.25 3.42
C MET A 212 -10.09 -8.22 4.91
N SER A 213 -9.69 -9.36 5.48
CA SER A 213 -9.17 -9.46 6.86
C SER A 213 -7.97 -8.55 7.12
N THR A 214 -6.98 -8.52 6.20
CA THR A 214 -5.80 -7.65 6.35
C THR A 214 -6.16 -6.17 6.27
N LYS A 215 -7.19 -5.82 5.49
CA LYS A 215 -7.72 -4.45 5.42
C LYS A 215 -8.42 -4.05 6.71
N PHE A 216 -9.11 -4.97 7.38
CA PHE A 216 -9.70 -4.71 8.69
C PHE A 216 -8.63 -4.54 9.78
N GLU A 217 -7.55 -5.32 9.75
CA GLU A 217 -6.42 -5.12 10.65
C GLU A 217 -5.77 -3.76 10.43
N ALA A 218 -5.56 -3.37 9.17
CA ALA A 218 -5.07 -2.05 8.81
C ALA A 218 -6.02 -0.94 9.29
N ALA A 219 -7.33 -1.10 9.11
CA ALA A 219 -8.34 -0.17 9.57
C ALA A 219 -8.30 0.01 11.09
N LYS A 220 -8.15 -1.08 11.86
CA LYS A 220 -8.01 -1.02 13.32
C LYS A 220 -6.80 -0.20 13.74
N ILE A 221 -5.65 -0.35 13.07
CA ILE A 221 -4.45 0.44 13.35
C ILE A 221 -4.70 1.92 13.03
N CYS A 222 -5.30 2.22 11.87
CA CYS A 222 -5.60 3.58 11.45
C CYS A 222 -6.58 4.27 12.41
N MET A 223 -7.69 3.63 12.77
CA MET A 223 -8.68 4.17 13.71
C MET A 223 -8.06 4.48 15.07
N ASN A 224 -7.19 3.60 15.58
CA ASN A 224 -6.51 3.80 16.87
C ASN A 224 -5.47 4.94 16.82
N SER A 225 -5.02 5.35 15.64
CA SER A 225 -4.05 6.44 15.46
C SER A 225 -4.66 7.74 14.93
N GLY A 226 -5.99 7.80 14.77
CA GLY A 226 -6.67 8.97 14.21
C GLY A 226 -6.43 9.18 12.73
N CYS A 227 -6.00 8.15 12.01
CA CYS A 227 -5.80 8.17 10.57
C CYS A 227 -7.06 7.68 9.84
N HIS A 228 -7.56 8.43 8.87
CA HIS A 228 -8.64 7.96 8.01
C HIS A 228 -8.12 6.97 6.98
N MET A 229 -8.78 5.83 6.81
CA MET A 229 -8.40 4.85 5.80
C MET A 229 -9.43 4.75 4.70
N TYR A 230 -8.96 4.83 3.45
CA TYR A 230 -9.76 4.67 2.24
C TYR A 230 -9.37 3.40 1.50
N ILE A 231 -10.36 2.63 1.04
CA ILE A 231 -10.16 1.55 0.08
C ILE A 231 -10.75 2.01 -1.25
N ALA A 232 -9.97 1.92 -2.32
CA ALA A 232 -10.37 2.33 -3.64
C ALA A 232 -9.91 1.34 -4.71
N ASN A 233 -10.70 1.23 -5.78
CA ASN A 233 -10.33 0.39 -6.93
C ASN A 233 -9.15 1.01 -7.69
N GLY A 234 -8.05 0.25 -7.77
CA GLY A 234 -6.82 0.62 -8.46
C GLY A 234 -6.76 0.21 -9.94
N GLN A 235 -7.86 -0.21 -10.58
CA GLN A 235 -7.81 -0.66 -11.98
C GLN A 235 -7.81 0.48 -12.99
N HIS A 236 -8.28 1.66 -12.61
CA HIS A 236 -8.46 2.80 -13.50
C HIS A 236 -7.25 3.75 -13.50
N LEU A 237 -7.00 4.44 -14.62
CA LEU A 237 -6.00 5.51 -14.71
C LEU A 237 -6.43 6.74 -13.89
N ASN A 238 -5.45 7.56 -13.48
CA ASN A 238 -5.63 8.74 -12.62
C ASN A 238 -6.41 8.43 -11.34
N PRO A 239 -5.95 7.43 -10.56
CA PRO A 239 -6.74 6.85 -9.48
C PRO A 239 -6.99 7.85 -8.34
N LEU A 240 -6.06 8.73 -8.00
CA LEU A 240 -6.27 9.76 -6.96
C LEU A 240 -7.23 10.86 -7.42
N SER A 241 -7.14 11.30 -8.67
CA SER A 241 -8.07 12.27 -9.23
C SER A 241 -9.52 11.73 -9.22
N ARG A 242 -9.70 10.43 -9.42
CA ARG A 242 -11.01 9.76 -9.32
C ARG A 242 -11.55 9.76 -7.90
N ILE A 243 -10.71 9.44 -6.91
CA ILE A 243 -11.10 9.49 -5.50
C ILE A 243 -11.57 10.90 -5.12
N ILE A 244 -10.87 11.94 -5.56
CA ILE A 244 -11.21 13.33 -5.24
C ILE A 244 -12.54 13.74 -5.88
N LYS A 245 -12.84 13.25 -7.08
CA LYS A 245 -14.05 13.62 -7.84
C LYS A 245 -15.27 12.79 -7.47
N ASN A 246 -15.09 11.52 -7.14
CA ASN A 246 -16.19 10.56 -6.94
C ASN A 246 -16.32 10.19 -5.47
N SER A 247 -17.54 10.23 -4.95
CA SER A 247 -17.88 9.80 -3.59
C SER A 247 -17.85 8.27 -3.39
N TYR A 248 -17.29 7.51 -4.32
CA TYR A 248 -17.18 6.04 -4.25
C TYR A 248 -15.90 5.66 -3.53
N ILE A 249 -15.89 5.83 -2.22
CA ILE A 249 -14.77 5.50 -1.36
C ILE A 249 -15.33 4.84 -0.13
N PHE A 250 -14.76 3.70 0.21
CA PHE A 250 -15.00 3.07 1.47
C PHE A 250 -14.07 3.70 2.51
N LEU A 251 -14.66 4.35 3.53
CA LEU A 251 -13.97 5.09 4.58
C LEU A 251 -14.06 4.34 5.90
N PHE A 252 -12.92 4.20 6.58
CA PHE A 252 -12.84 3.86 7.99
C PHE A 252 -12.46 5.06 8.82
#